data_5480ea84a70f8f6b1580f4205e8e779a
#
_entry.id   5480ea84a70f8f6b1580f4205e8e779a
#
_cell.length_a   1.000
_cell.length_b   1.000
_cell.length_c   1.000
_cell.angle_alpha   90.00
_cell.angle_beta   90.00
_cell.angle_gamma   90.00
#
_symmetry.space_group_name_H-M   'P 1'
#
loop_
_entity.id
_entity.type
_entity.pdbx_description
1 polymer ?
#
loop_
_entity_poly.entity_id
_entity_poly.type
_entity_poly.pdbx_seq_one_letter_code
_entity_poly.pdbx_strand_id
1 'polypeptide(L)'
;MADFGTNVGEKFARNVLQVFFENSIADSITNNDYEGEIKGGGADRVNVLTFGSLSLKDYTGAAMTADTPSENEGQLIVNQKKAYYFKIESFAKFASYVDNPESSLIQNAGKVLAETVDKYVLGLYGDVAAGNRIGTDYVTGTVAVATTTGVVTGTGTTFTSAMVGRGFKATGHTKWYRIKTYTSATSITIEDDLDDVASAYTGGDIAGGASYTIEAATKLQVANTTIYGYLLDLKTKLDQAKVPMTDRWLVVPSKIGNLMLKATELIPAVSTAYENVVTKGILGYVSGFKVYQNEQVTGDNSAGYRVLAGHKSWCTLAVAFTESGVEDLIGAFGKAYKGLTVYGAKVIDERRKAGAELFCYV
;
A
#
# COMPACT_ATOMS: atom_id res chain seq x y z
N MET A 1 -2.05 -33.45 12.28
CA MET A 1 -3.15 -33.86 13.17
C MET A 1 -2.76 -33.35 14.55
N ALA A 2 -3.47 -32.36 15.10
CA ALA A 2 -3.27 -32.03 16.49
C ALA A 2 -3.88 -33.19 17.30
N ASP A 3 -3.03 -34.02 17.89
CA ASP A 3 -3.44 -35.13 18.71
C ASP A 3 -3.84 -34.59 20.09
N PHE A 4 -5.12 -34.47 20.33
CA PHE A 4 -5.66 -34.10 21.65
C PHE A 4 -5.74 -35.32 22.59
N GLY A 5 -5.34 -36.51 22.14
CA GLY A 5 -5.46 -37.77 22.90
C GLY A 5 -4.40 -38.02 23.94
N THR A 6 -3.29 -37.28 23.95
CA THR A 6 -2.17 -37.49 24.87
C THR A 6 -2.30 -36.77 26.23
N ASN A 7 -3.35 -35.98 26.43
CA ASN A 7 -3.47 -35.08 27.59
C ASN A 7 -4.56 -35.50 28.60
N VAL A 8 -4.81 -36.82 28.70
CA VAL A 8 -5.72 -37.36 29.70
C VAL A 8 -5.02 -37.37 31.04
N GLY A 9 -5.32 -36.40 31.87
CA GLY A 9 -4.81 -36.29 33.27
C GLY A 9 -4.15 -34.98 33.68
N GLU A 10 -3.88 -34.08 32.70
CA GLU A 10 -3.36 -32.74 33.00
C GLU A 10 -4.50 -31.72 33.14
N LYS A 11 -4.35 -30.78 34.06
CA LYS A 11 -5.31 -29.66 34.21
C LYS A 11 -4.95 -28.58 33.21
N PHE A 12 -5.74 -28.43 32.15
CA PHE A 12 -5.63 -27.32 31.21
C PHE A 12 -6.47 -26.12 31.67
N ALA A 13 -6.02 -24.93 31.32
CA ALA A 13 -6.83 -23.72 31.50
C ALA A 13 -8.09 -23.83 30.63
N ARG A 14 -9.25 -23.47 31.20
CA ARG A 14 -10.54 -23.51 30.47
C ARG A 14 -10.57 -22.55 29.27
N ASN A 15 -9.80 -21.48 29.34
CA ASN A 15 -9.72 -20.50 28.27
C ASN A 15 -8.52 -20.78 27.39
N VAL A 16 -8.75 -20.87 26.08
CA VAL A 16 -7.67 -20.95 25.09
C VAL A 16 -6.93 -19.63 25.07
N LEU A 17 -5.61 -19.68 25.20
CA LEU A 17 -4.79 -18.51 24.99
C LEU A 17 -4.92 -18.09 23.52
N GLN A 18 -5.55 -16.95 23.26
CA GLN A 18 -5.67 -16.44 21.91
C GLN A 18 -4.32 -15.92 21.44
N VAL A 19 -3.99 -16.20 20.19
CA VAL A 19 -2.85 -15.60 19.52
C VAL A 19 -3.09 -14.09 19.39
N PHE A 20 -2.07 -13.30 19.68
CA PHE A 20 -2.14 -11.85 19.47
C PHE A 20 -2.05 -11.51 18.00
N PHE A 21 -2.93 -10.66 17.55
CA PHE A 21 -2.97 -10.14 16.19
C PHE A 21 -3.02 -8.62 16.23
N GLU A 22 -2.50 -8.01 15.20
CA GLU A 22 -2.64 -6.57 15.02
C GLU A 22 -4.08 -6.20 14.65
N ASN A 23 -4.47 -4.98 14.99
CA ASN A 23 -5.74 -4.44 14.54
C ASN A 23 -5.64 -4.11 13.04
N SER A 24 -6.62 -4.54 12.26
CA SER A 24 -6.68 -4.19 10.85
C SER A 24 -6.82 -2.68 10.66
N ILE A 25 -6.09 -2.16 9.69
CA ILE A 25 -6.05 -0.74 9.33
C ILE A 25 -6.63 -0.48 7.93
N ALA A 26 -6.84 -1.52 7.12
CA ALA A 26 -7.27 -1.39 5.74
C ALA A 26 -8.49 -0.46 5.58
N ASP A 27 -9.56 -0.67 6.35
CA ASP A 27 -10.78 0.16 6.31
C ASP A 27 -10.53 1.63 6.70
N SER A 28 -9.49 1.87 7.51
CA SER A 28 -9.15 3.23 7.95
C SER A 28 -8.36 4.01 6.90
N ILE A 29 -7.61 3.33 6.04
CA ILE A 29 -6.70 3.92 5.06
C ILE A 29 -7.23 3.86 3.62
N THR A 30 -8.27 3.07 3.35
CA THR A 30 -8.90 2.92 2.03
C THR A 30 -10.30 3.51 2.00
N ASN A 31 -10.83 3.68 0.79
CA ASN A 31 -12.26 3.95 0.59
C ASN A 31 -12.97 2.71 0.03
N ASN A 32 -14.30 2.68 0.16
CA ASN A 32 -15.16 1.58 -0.27
C ASN A 32 -16.17 2.06 -1.35
N ASP A 33 -15.81 3.08 -2.14
CA ASP A 33 -16.72 3.80 -3.04
C ASP A 33 -17.46 2.87 -4.03
N TYR A 34 -16.81 1.81 -4.50
CA TYR A 34 -17.35 0.89 -5.51
C TYR A 34 -17.78 -0.49 -4.99
N GLU A 35 -17.75 -0.69 -3.69
CA GLU A 35 -18.09 -1.99 -3.09
C GLU A 35 -19.57 -2.38 -3.37
N GLY A 36 -20.48 -1.42 -3.38
CA GLY A 36 -21.90 -1.63 -3.64
C GLY A 36 -22.18 -2.14 -5.06
N GLU A 37 -21.41 -1.68 -6.04
CA GLU A 37 -21.57 -2.08 -7.45
C GLU A 37 -21.15 -3.54 -7.66
N ILE A 38 -20.07 -3.96 -7.00
CA ILE A 38 -19.59 -5.34 -7.06
C ILE A 38 -20.59 -6.29 -6.37
N LYS A 39 -21.05 -5.96 -5.17
CA LYS A 39 -22.01 -6.76 -4.41
C LYS A 39 -23.36 -6.87 -5.09
N GLY A 40 -23.84 -5.78 -5.68
CA GLY A 40 -25.16 -5.72 -6.35
C GLY A 40 -25.22 -6.40 -7.72
N GLY A 41 -24.10 -6.43 -8.45
CA GLY A 41 -24.04 -6.90 -9.83
C GLY A 41 -23.54 -8.33 -10.02
N GLY A 42 -22.97 -8.97 -8.99
CA GLY A 42 -22.33 -10.29 -9.12
C GLY A 42 -21.10 -10.26 -10.06
N ALA A 43 -20.56 -9.07 -10.30
CA ALA A 43 -19.42 -8.86 -11.20
C ALA A 43 -18.11 -9.08 -10.46
N ASP A 44 -17.11 -9.62 -11.15
CA ASP A 44 -15.75 -9.77 -10.63
C ASP A 44 -14.89 -8.52 -10.86
N ARG A 45 -15.42 -7.54 -11.57
CA ARG A 45 -14.74 -6.28 -11.90
C ARG A 45 -15.71 -5.11 -12.03
N VAL A 46 -15.22 -3.92 -11.75
CA VAL A 46 -15.89 -2.64 -12.01
C VAL A 46 -14.98 -1.78 -12.86
N ASN A 47 -15.50 -1.27 -13.97
CA ASN A 47 -14.80 -0.29 -14.78
C ASN A 47 -15.09 1.09 -14.21
N VAL A 48 -14.05 1.81 -13.83
CA VAL A 48 -14.12 3.16 -13.29
C VAL A 48 -13.65 4.12 -14.37
N LEU A 49 -14.57 4.94 -14.88
CA LEU A 49 -14.26 6.01 -15.83
C LEU A 49 -13.77 7.24 -15.04
N THR A 50 -12.60 7.73 -15.42
CA THR A 50 -12.07 9.00 -14.92
C THR A 50 -11.92 9.99 -16.07
N PHE A 51 -12.31 11.23 -15.83
CA PHE A 51 -12.14 12.30 -16.82
C PHE A 51 -10.87 13.09 -16.50
N GLY A 52 -10.05 13.36 -17.51
CA GLY A 52 -8.89 14.22 -17.39
C GLY A 52 -9.28 15.65 -16.99
N SER A 53 -8.33 16.40 -16.43
CA SER A 53 -8.55 17.79 -16.03
C SER A 53 -8.82 18.67 -17.26
N LEU A 54 -9.85 19.50 -17.19
CA LEU A 54 -10.13 20.51 -18.19
C LEU A 54 -9.20 21.72 -18.03
N SER A 55 -8.75 22.30 -19.14
CA SER A 55 -7.98 23.55 -19.13
C SER A 55 -8.92 24.74 -19.19
N LEU A 56 -8.67 25.75 -18.34
CA LEU A 56 -9.36 27.03 -18.43
C LEU A 56 -8.72 27.84 -19.55
N LYS A 57 -9.55 28.50 -20.37
CA LYS A 57 -9.14 29.40 -21.43
C LYS A 57 -9.59 30.81 -21.12
N ASP A 58 -8.73 31.78 -21.39
CA ASP A 58 -9.11 33.20 -21.29
C ASP A 58 -10.08 33.53 -22.42
N TYR A 59 -11.22 34.11 -22.06
CA TYR A 59 -12.21 34.57 -23.02
C TYR A 59 -11.89 35.98 -23.52
N THR A 60 -11.50 36.09 -24.75
CA THR A 60 -11.14 37.38 -25.40
C THR A 60 -12.24 37.94 -26.30
N GLY A 61 -13.45 37.37 -26.28
CA GLY A 61 -14.55 37.74 -27.18
C GLY A 61 -14.54 37.03 -28.54
N ALA A 62 -13.52 36.24 -28.82
CA ALA A 62 -13.44 35.37 -30.01
C ALA A 62 -14.05 33.98 -29.76
N ALA A 63 -14.38 33.26 -30.86
CA ALA A 63 -14.84 31.90 -30.75
C ALA A 63 -13.78 30.99 -30.09
N MET A 64 -14.18 30.28 -29.03
CA MET A 64 -13.30 29.33 -28.32
C MET A 64 -13.38 27.95 -28.98
N THR A 65 -12.23 27.28 -29.07
CA THR A 65 -12.17 25.87 -29.47
C THR A 65 -12.50 25.00 -28.26
N ALA A 66 -13.47 24.10 -28.41
CA ALA A 66 -13.80 23.13 -27.35
C ALA A 66 -12.65 22.17 -27.11
N ASP A 67 -12.34 21.88 -25.86
CA ASP A 67 -11.44 20.78 -25.49
C ASP A 67 -12.21 19.47 -25.55
N THR A 68 -11.57 18.42 -26.02
CA THR A 68 -12.10 17.06 -25.93
C THR A 68 -11.55 16.45 -24.65
N PRO A 69 -12.39 16.15 -23.64
CA PRO A 69 -11.92 15.50 -22.42
C PRO A 69 -11.27 14.16 -22.75
N SER A 70 -10.15 13.86 -22.14
CA SER A 70 -9.60 12.50 -22.19
C SER A 70 -10.36 11.64 -21.19
N GLU A 71 -10.81 10.50 -21.63
CA GLU A 71 -11.42 9.47 -20.78
C GLU A 71 -10.37 8.40 -20.50
N ASN A 72 -10.15 8.13 -19.21
CA ASN A 72 -9.29 7.03 -18.79
C ASN A 72 -10.19 5.99 -18.10
N GLU A 73 -10.02 4.73 -18.49
CA GLU A 73 -10.76 3.61 -17.93
C GLU A 73 -9.86 2.79 -17.01
N GLY A 74 -10.14 2.81 -15.73
CA GLY A 74 -9.49 1.97 -14.72
C GLY A 74 -10.37 0.81 -14.34
N GLN A 75 -9.81 -0.39 -14.12
CA GLN A 75 -10.57 -1.57 -13.69
C GLN A 75 -10.22 -1.94 -12.25
N LEU A 76 -11.22 -1.94 -11.37
CA LEU A 76 -11.12 -2.57 -10.05
C LEU A 76 -11.51 -4.04 -10.18
N ILE A 77 -10.54 -4.94 -10.02
CA ILE A 77 -10.75 -6.39 -10.16
C ILE A 77 -10.70 -7.03 -8.78
N VAL A 78 -11.71 -7.83 -8.46
CA VAL A 78 -11.80 -8.58 -7.21
C VAL A 78 -11.32 -10.00 -7.48
N ASN A 79 -10.02 -10.22 -7.35
CA ASN A 79 -9.36 -11.47 -7.72
C ASN A 79 -8.69 -12.20 -6.55
N GLN A 80 -8.64 -11.59 -5.37
CA GLN A 80 -8.04 -12.20 -4.18
C GLN A 80 -9.07 -13.09 -3.49
N LYS A 81 -8.81 -14.41 -3.50
CA LYS A 81 -9.66 -15.41 -2.85
C LYS A 81 -8.88 -16.03 -1.72
N LYS A 82 -9.33 -15.83 -0.48
CA LYS A 82 -8.71 -16.39 0.72
C LYS A 82 -9.74 -17.20 1.48
N ALA A 83 -9.38 -18.43 1.83
CA ALA A 83 -10.26 -19.32 2.55
C ALA A 83 -9.55 -19.95 3.74
N TYR A 84 -10.31 -20.25 4.77
CA TYR A 84 -9.89 -21.13 5.85
C TYR A 84 -10.77 -22.39 5.88
N TYR A 85 -10.18 -23.49 6.28
CA TYR A 85 -10.88 -24.75 6.48
C TYR A 85 -10.20 -25.51 7.61
N PHE A 86 -10.96 -25.84 8.66
CA PHE A 86 -10.48 -26.68 9.76
C PHE A 86 -11.59 -27.59 10.26
N LYS A 87 -11.21 -28.70 10.85
CA LYS A 87 -12.15 -29.68 11.41
C LYS A 87 -11.96 -29.83 12.91
N ILE A 88 -13.06 -30.11 13.61
CA ILE A 88 -13.06 -30.46 15.02
C ILE A 88 -13.84 -31.76 15.17
N GLU A 89 -13.19 -32.82 15.66
CA GLU A 89 -13.82 -34.10 15.93
C GLU A 89 -14.58 -34.06 17.26
N SER A 90 -15.77 -34.67 17.29
CA SER A 90 -16.66 -34.63 18.45
C SER A 90 -16.01 -35.27 19.70
N PHE A 91 -15.26 -36.36 19.50
CA PHE A 91 -14.54 -37.00 20.60
C PHE A 91 -13.41 -36.12 21.16
N ALA A 92 -12.62 -35.47 20.29
CA ALA A 92 -11.58 -34.55 20.69
C ALA A 92 -12.16 -33.33 21.43
N LYS A 93 -13.32 -32.84 20.98
CA LYS A 93 -14.06 -31.76 21.68
C LYS A 93 -14.52 -32.20 23.06
N PHE A 94 -15.08 -33.40 23.20
CA PHE A 94 -15.54 -33.95 24.48
C PHE A 94 -14.38 -34.20 25.45
N ALA A 95 -13.25 -34.70 24.97
CA ALA A 95 -12.06 -34.95 25.76
C ALA A 95 -11.25 -33.68 26.08
N SER A 96 -11.56 -32.57 25.41
CA SER A 96 -10.90 -31.29 25.62
C SER A 96 -11.50 -30.56 26.81
N TYR A 97 -10.62 -29.99 27.68
CA TYR A 97 -11.02 -29.10 28.77
C TYR A 97 -11.29 -27.66 28.29
N VAL A 98 -11.21 -27.41 26.99
CA VAL A 98 -11.37 -26.09 26.39
C VAL A 98 -12.84 -25.80 26.10
N ASP A 99 -13.38 -24.74 26.67
CA ASP A 99 -14.72 -24.27 26.37
C ASP A 99 -14.76 -23.58 24.99
N ASN A 100 -15.64 -24.05 24.08
CA ASN A 100 -15.89 -23.46 22.76
C ASN A 100 -14.63 -23.24 21.88
N PRO A 101 -13.83 -24.27 21.61
CA PRO A 101 -12.62 -24.14 20.80
C PRO A 101 -12.91 -23.64 19.37
N GLU A 102 -14.11 -23.95 18.84
CA GLU A 102 -14.55 -23.47 17.54
C GLU A 102 -14.62 -21.95 17.43
N SER A 103 -15.17 -21.29 18.47
CA SER A 103 -15.29 -19.82 18.49
C SER A 103 -13.92 -19.15 18.45
N SER A 104 -12.97 -19.63 19.23
CA SER A 104 -11.60 -19.10 19.26
C SER A 104 -10.89 -19.30 17.93
N LEU A 105 -11.04 -20.46 17.28
CA LEU A 105 -10.44 -20.74 15.98
C LEU A 105 -11.04 -19.90 14.85
N ILE A 106 -12.36 -19.69 14.85
CA ILE A 106 -13.03 -18.80 13.88
C ILE A 106 -12.56 -17.35 14.05
N GLN A 107 -12.47 -16.86 15.30
CA GLN A 107 -11.95 -15.53 15.57
C GLN A 107 -10.49 -15.36 15.09
N ASN A 108 -9.65 -16.36 15.35
CA ASN A 108 -8.27 -16.35 14.87
C ASN A 108 -8.20 -16.33 13.34
N ALA A 109 -9.02 -17.15 12.66
CA ALA A 109 -9.09 -17.16 11.20
C ALA A 109 -9.51 -15.80 10.64
N GLY A 110 -10.50 -15.14 11.26
CA GLY A 110 -10.94 -13.80 10.88
C GLY A 110 -9.82 -12.75 11.01
N LYS A 111 -9.04 -12.81 12.08
CA LYS A 111 -7.91 -11.90 12.28
C LYS A 111 -6.79 -12.14 11.26
N VAL A 112 -6.44 -13.39 10.98
CA VAL A 112 -5.44 -13.72 9.93
C VAL A 112 -5.89 -13.24 8.55
N LEU A 113 -7.18 -13.33 8.25
CA LEU A 113 -7.73 -12.77 7.02
C LEU A 113 -7.56 -11.24 6.98
N ALA A 114 -7.88 -10.55 8.07
CA ALA A 114 -7.73 -9.11 8.17
C ALA A 114 -6.27 -8.67 7.98
N GLU A 115 -5.29 -9.33 8.63
CA GLU A 115 -3.86 -9.07 8.41
C GLU A 115 -3.43 -9.33 6.95
N THR A 116 -4.03 -10.34 6.31
CA THR A 116 -3.75 -10.64 4.89
C THR A 116 -4.25 -9.51 3.97
N VAL A 117 -5.41 -8.92 4.28
CA VAL A 117 -5.94 -7.75 3.55
C VAL A 117 -5.04 -6.53 3.77
N ASP A 118 -4.64 -6.27 5.01
CA ASP A 118 -3.71 -5.16 5.33
C ASP A 118 -2.41 -5.29 4.54
N LYS A 119 -1.80 -6.47 4.55
CA LYS A 119 -0.59 -6.76 3.79
C LYS A 119 -0.77 -6.56 2.28
N TYR A 120 -1.93 -6.94 1.74
CA TYR A 120 -2.24 -6.74 0.33
C TYR A 120 -2.34 -5.26 -0.02
N VAL A 121 -3.09 -4.46 0.76
CA VAL A 121 -3.23 -3.02 0.57
C VAL A 121 -1.88 -2.30 0.70
N LEU A 122 -1.09 -2.62 1.74
CA LEU A 122 0.24 -2.05 1.93
C LEU A 122 1.25 -2.50 0.85
N GLY A 123 0.97 -3.62 0.18
CA GLY A 123 1.73 -4.11 -0.98
C GLY A 123 1.57 -3.25 -2.24
N LEU A 124 0.54 -2.40 -2.31
CA LEU A 124 0.31 -1.49 -3.45
C LEU A 124 1.22 -0.25 -3.46
N TYR A 125 2.29 -0.22 -2.67
CA TYR A 125 3.27 0.88 -2.67
C TYR A 125 3.86 1.18 -4.07
N GLY A 126 3.87 0.18 -4.97
CA GLY A 126 4.27 0.35 -6.36
C GLY A 126 3.35 1.27 -7.17
N ASP A 127 2.12 1.51 -6.71
CA ASP A 127 1.13 2.36 -7.37
C ASP A 127 1.11 3.81 -6.83
N VAL A 128 2.08 4.17 -6.00
CA VAL A 128 2.31 5.58 -5.66
C VAL A 128 2.82 6.32 -6.89
N ALA A 129 2.30 7.52 -7.13
CA ALA A 129 2.69 8.33 -8.29
C ALA A 129 4.21 8.59 -8.33
N ALA A 130 4.77 8.57 -9.54
CA ALA A 130 6.15 8.97 -9.75
C ALA A 130 6.35 10.45 -9.34
N GLY A 131 7.36 10.70 -8.53
CA GLY A 131 7.61 12.01 -7.90
C GLY A 131 7.14 12.11 -6.45
N ASN A 132 6.34 11.16 -5.95
CA ASN A 132 5.86 11.13 -4.55
C ASN A 132 6.61 10.12 -3.68
N ARG A 133 7.77 9.67 -4.12
CA ARG A 133 8.59 8.70 -3.39
C ARG A 133 9.81 9.35 -2.79
N ILE A 134 10.16 8.96 -1.58
CA ILE A 134 11.34 9.42 -0.84
C ILE A 134 12.24 8.23 -0.56
N GLY A 135 13.49 8.36 -0.94
CA GLY A 135 14.51 7.34 -0.80
C GLY A 135 15.84 7.89 -1.26
N THR A 136 16.84 7.06 -1.44
CA THR A 136 18.09 7.49 -2.07
C THR A 136 17.94 7.43 -3.58
N ASP A 137 18.04 8.58 -4.22
CA ASP A 137 17.90 8.71 -5.66
C ASP A 137 19.16 8.19 -6.37
N TYR A 138 18.96 7.69 -7.60
CA TYR A 138 20.04 7.28 -8.47
C TYR A 138 20.23 8.30 -9.60
N VAL A 139 21.45 8.84 -9.71
CA VAL A 139 21.80 9.93 -10.64
C VAL A 139 23.12 9.66 -11.38
N THR A 140 23.63 8.42 -11.34
CA THR A 140 24.97 8.08 -11.89
C THR A 140 24.93 8.01 -13.42
N GLY A 141 25.88 8.69 -14.07
CA GLY A 141 26.01 8.72 -15.53
C GLY A 141 25.09 9.74 -16.18
N THR A 142 24.88 9.57 -17.48
CA THR A 142 24.02 10.41 -18.32
C THR A 142 23.13 9.54 -19.21
N VAL A 143 22.09 10.12 -19.77
CA VAL A 143 21.12 9.39 -20.59
C VAL A 143 20.75 10.10 -21.87
N ALA A 144 20.25 9.31 -22.85
CA ALA A 144 19.42 9.73 -23.96
C ALA A 144 18.09 9.03 -23.87
N VAL A 145 17.00 9.66 -24.34
CA VAL A 145 15.66 9.05 -24.38
C VAL A 145 15.07 9.16 -25.76
N ALA A 146 14.61 8.06 -26.32
CA ALA A 146 13.99 8.01 -27.63
C ALA A 146 12.47 8.26 -27.53
N THR A 147 11.95 9.24 -28.29
CA THR A 147 10.56 9.71 -28.24
C THR A 147 9.51 8.61 -28.41
N THR A 148 9.66 7.79 -29.41
CA THR A 148 8.58 6.87 -29.82
C THR A 148 8.49 5.62 -28.96
N THR A 149 9.63 5.19 -28.41
CA THR A 149 9.74 3.90 -27.71
C THR A 149 9.89 4.03 -26.22
N GLY A 150 10.22 5.24 -25.71
CA GLY A 150 10.57 5.45 -24.31
C GLY A 150 11.84 4.71 -23.86
N VAL A 151 12.67 4.27 -24.82
CA VAL A 151 13.93 3.61 -24.50
C VAL A 151 14.92 4.65 -24.02
N VAL A 152 15.43 4.42 -22.81
CA VAL A 152 16.50 5.21 -22.19
C VAL A 152 17.80 4.47 -22.42
N THR A 153 18.76 5.15 -23.04
CA THR A 153 20.13 4.66 -23.24
C THR A 153 21.07 5.42 -22.32
N GLY A 154 21.72 4.72 -21.43
CA GLY A 154 22.63 5.28 -20.42
C GLY A 154 24.10 5.21 -20.84
N THR A 155 24.87 6.22 -20.48
CA THR A 155 26.33 6.26 -20.57
C THR A 155 26.91 6.39 -19.17
N GLY A 156 27.73 5.42 -18.75
CA GLY A 156 28.27 5.38 -17.39
C GLY A 156 27.23 5.02 -16.32
N THR A 157 26.09 4.45 -16.71
CA THR A 157 25.04 4.00 -15.81
C THR A 157 25.22 2.55 -15.38
N THR A 158 24.59 2.19 -14.27
CA THR A 158 24.48 0.81 -13.76
C THR A 158 23.04 0.56 -13.30
N PHE A 159 22.10 0.59 -14.24
CA PHE A 159 20.70 0.30 -13.93
C PHE A 159 20.54 -1.12 -13.39
N THR A 160 19.51 -1.32 -12.59
CA THR A 160 19.17 -2.63 -12.01
C THR A 160 17.69 -2.92 -12.16
N SER A 161 17.31 -4.20 -12.12
CA SER A 161 15.90 -4.60 -12.17
C SER A 161 15.08 -4.10 -10.99
N ALA A 162 15.71 -3.78 -9.86
CA ALA A 162 15.04 -3.19 -8.69
C ALA A 162 14.51 -1.76 -8.93
N MET A 163 14.96 -1.10 -9.99
CA MET A 163 14.50 0.23 -10.39
C MET A 163 13.17 0.20 -11.18
N VAL A 164 12.71 -0.95 -11.62
CA VAL A 164 11.42 -1.08 -12.31
C VAL A 164 10.29 -0.62 -11.39
N GLY A 165 9.34 0.13 -11.95
CA GLY A 165 8.24 0.75 -11.21
C GLY A 165 8.62 2.08 -10.52
N ARG A 166 9.88 2.50 -10.53
CA ARG A 166 10.33 3.79 -9.96
C ARG A 166 10.12 4.93 -10.93
N GLY A 167 9.99 6.14 -10.38
CA GLY A 167 9.93 7.36 -11.17
C GLY A 167 11.28 7.70 -11.81
N PHE A 168 11.23 8.09 -13.06
CA PHE A 168 12.36 8.56 -13.85
C PHE A 168 12.09 9.96 -14.37
N LYS A 169 13.06 10.84 -14.27
CA LYS A 169 12.99 12.19 -14.84
C LYS A 169 14.34 12.61 -15.34
N ALA A 170 14.47 12.93 -16.62
CA ALA A 170 15.66 13.52 -17.21
C ALA A 170 15.52 15.05 -17.34
N THR A 171 16.63 15.75 -17.44
CA THR A 171 16.65 17.18 -17.79
C THR A 171 15.97 17.37 -19.15
N GLY A 172 14.97 18.21 -19.21
CA GLY A 172 14.11 18.38 -20.39
C GLY A 172 12.72 17.76 -20.22
N HIS A 173 12.52 16.83 -19.30
CA HIS A 173 11.21 16.32 -18.98
C HIS A 173 10.40 17.29 -18.12
N THR A 174 9.15 17.52 -18.47
CA THR A 174 8.22 18.37 -17.70
C THR A 174 7.57 17.61 -16.56
N LYS A 175 7.42 16.28 -16.69
CA LYS A 175 6.79 15.40 -15.71
C LYS A 175 7.70 14.21 -15.39
N TRP A 176 7.30 13.45 -14.36
CA TRP A 176 7.91 12.16 -14.05
C TRP A 176 7.31 11.06 -14.95
N TYR A 177 8.13 10.07 -15.28
CA TYR A 177 7.78 8.85 -15.99
C TYR A 177 8.04 7.64 -15.12
N ARG A 178 7.40 6.53 -15.37
CA ARG A 178 7.63 5.28 -14.65
C ARG A 178 8.57 4.38 -15.47
N ILE A 179 9.52 3.73 -14.80
CA ILE A 179 10.36 2.71 -15.44
C ILE A 179 9.51 1.46 -15.65
N LYS A 180 9.24 1.12 -16.91
CA LYS A 180 8.45 -0.03 -17.33
C LYS A 180 9.22 -1.33 -17.26
N THR A 181 10.38 -1.34 -17.90
CA THR A 181 11.21 -2.55 -18.02
C THR A 181 12.68 -2.23 -17.85
N TYR A 182 13.40 -3.19 -17.32
CA TYR A 182 14.86 -3.23 -17.27
C TYR A 182 15.39 -4.16 -18.37
N THR A 183 16.28 -3.68 -19.23
CA THR A 183 16.89 -4.46 -20.30
C THR A 183 18.35 -4.78 -19.99
N SER A 184 19.12 -3.79 -19.55
CA SER A 184 20.54 -3.95 -19.18
C SER A 184 21.00 -2.83 -18.24
N ALA A 185 22.25 -2.91 -17.74
CA ALA A 185 22.85 -1.85 -16.94
C ALA A 185 22.89 -0.47 -17.63
N THR A 186 22.71 -0.43 -18.95
CA THR A 186 22.73 0.80 -19.75
C THR A 186 21.42 1.02 -20.51
N SER A 187 20.40 0.17 -20.32
CA SER A 187 19.13 0.33 -21.05
C SER A 187 17.93 -0.04 -20.18
N ILE A 188 16.99 0.90 -20.10
CA ILE A 188 15.67 0.72 -19.49
C ILE A 188 14.62 1.32 -20.44
N THR A 189 13.36 0.94 -20.26
CA THR A 189 12.23 1.56 -20.97
C THR A 189 11.34 2.27 -19.99
N ILE A 190 10.89 3.46 -20.32
CA ILE A 190 9.97 4.28 -19.55
C ILE A 190 8.62 4.41 -20.23
N GLU A 191 7.60 4.66 -19.43
CA GLU A 191 6.23 4.91 -19.86
C GLU A 191 5.64 6.08 -19.08
N ASP A 192 4.51 6.59 -19.52
CA ASP A 192 3.76 7.55 -18.74
C ASP A 192 3.32 6.91 -17.42
N ASP A 193 3.30 7.69 -16.33
CA ASP A 193 2.91 7.21 -15.01
C ASP A 193 1.38 7.17 -14.87
N LEU A 194 0.74 6.46 -15.78
CA LEU A 194 -0.67 6.13 -15.79
C LEU A 194 -0.84 4.63 -15.53
N ASP A 195 -1.97 4.26 -14.94
CA ASP A 195 -2.17 2.90 -14.45
C ASP A 195 -2.50 1.89 -15.56
N ASP A 196 -2.75 2.33 -16.78
CA ASP A 196 -3.28 1.43 -17.77
C ASP A 196 -2.30 0.91 -18.82
N VAL A 197 -2.64 -0.27 -19.22
CA VAL A 197 -2.01 -1.32 -20.02
C VAL A 197 -1.32 -0.83 -21.31
N ALA A 198 -1.51 0.39 -21.70
CA ALA A 198 -0.99 0.96 -22.94
C ALA A 198 -0.42 2.37 -22.79
N SER A 199 -0.02 2.79 -21.60
CA SER A 199 0.59 4.11 -21.44
C SER A 199 1.93 4.12 -22.17
N ALA A 200 1.94 4.70 -23.35
CA ALA A 200 3.16 4.91 -24.10
C ALA A 200 3.88 6.14 -23.57
N TYR A 201 5.20 6.16 -23.69
CA TYR A 201 5.98 7.35 -23.41
C TYR A 201 5.54 8.51 -24.33
N THR A 202 5.11 9.62 -23.74
CA THR A 202 4.64 10.82 -24.46
C THR A 202 5.65 11.97 -24.41
N GLY A 203 6.81 11.78 -23.80
CA GLY A 203 7.88 12.77 -23.74
C GLY A 203 8.57 12.96 -25.08
N GLY A 204 9.28 14.06 -25.22
CA GLY A 204 10.12 14.34 -26.40
C GLY A 204 11.44 13.56 -26.36
N ASP A 205 12.18 13.58 -27.49
CA ASP A 205 13.57 13.11 -27.52
C ASP A 205 14.42 13.89 -26.53
N ILE A 206 15.22 13.16 -25.76
CA ILE A 206 16.26 13.72 -24.93
C ILE A 206 17.61 13.33 -25.52
N ALA A 207 18.38 14.34 -25.94
CA ALA A 207 19.72 14.14 -26.49
C ALA A 207 20.67 13.48 -25.49
N GLY A 208 21.65 12.75 -25.98
CA GLY A 208 22.66 12.10 -25.15
C GLY A 208 23.43 13.07 -24.26
N GLY A 209 23.82 12.64 -23.08
CA GLY A 209 24.52 13.45 -22.09
C GLY A 209 23.60 14.19 -21.11
N ALA A 210 22.29 13.97 -21.15
CA ALA A 210 21.36 14.59 -20.20
C ALA A 210 21.52 14.00 -18.80
N SER A 211 21.48 14.86 -17.77
CA SER A 211 21.35 14.46 -16.37
C SER A 211 19.95 13.96 -16.10
N TYR A 212 19.82 13.03 -15.18
CA TYR A 212 18.55 12.42 -14.82
C TYR A 212 18.50 12.02 -13.34
N THR A 213 17.32 11.67 -12.89
CA THR A 213 17.06 11.15 -11.55
C THR A 213 16.11 9.95 -11.63
N ILE A 214 16.46 8.85 -10.97
CA ILE A 214 15.53 7.78 -10.63
C ILE A 214 15.24 7.90 -9.15
N GLU A 215 13.98 8.19 -8.82
CA GLU A 215 13.56 8.44 -7.44
C GLU A 215 13.57 7.17 -6.59
N ALA A 216 13.96 7.30 -5.33
CA ALA A 216 13.93 6.23 -4.34
C ALA A 216 14.47 4.89 -4.86
N ALA A 217 15.53 4.92 -5.67
CA ALA A 217 16.13 3.73 -6.26
C ALA A 217 16.68 2.78 -5.20
N THR A 218 17.18 3.33 -4.08
CA THR A 218 17.63 2.56 -2.93
C THR A 218 17.06 3.12 -1.63
N LYS A 219 17.07 2.27 -0.57
CA LYS A 219 16.63 2.67 0.77
C LYS A 219 17.58 3.70 1.37
N LEU A 220 17.03 4.67 2.08
CA LEU A 220 17.81 5.64 2.84
C LEU A 220 17.85 5.27 4.33
N GLN A 221 18.90 5.68 5.03
CA GLN A 221 18.99 5.50 6.47
C GLN A 221 18.20 6.57 7.20
N VAL A 222 17.37 6.15 8.15
CA VAL A 222 16.57 7.04 8.99
C VAL A 222 17.06 6.95 10.44
N ALA A 223 17.28 8.10 11.06
CA ALA A 223 17.64 8.26 12.46
C ALA A 223 16.60 9.10 13.20
N ASN A 224 16.64 9.11 14.53
CA ASN A 224 15.76 9.94 15.35
C ASN A 224 15.87 11.44 15.05
N THR A 225 17.02 11.91 14.57
CA THR A 225 17.27 13.31 14.19
C THR A 225 16.78 13.66 12.78
N THR A 226 16.50 12.68 11.92
CA THR A 226 16.14 12.93 10.51
C THR A 226 14.70 12.53 10.19
N ILE A 227 14.06 11.68 11.01
CA ILE A 227 12.72 11.15 10.74
C ILE A 227 11.68 12.26 10.58
N TYR A 228 11.73 13.30 11.41
CA TYR A 228 10.77 14.40 11.33
C TYR A 228 10.86 15.16 10.01
N GLY A 229 12.08 15.39 9.51
CA GLY A 229 12.30 15.99 8.20
C GLY A 229 11.64 15.20 7.08
N TYR A 230 11.81 13.88 7.06
CA TYR A 230 11.17 13.01 6.05
C TYR A 230 9.63 12.98 6.17
N LEU A 231 9.08 13.11 7.37
CA LEU A 231 7.62 13.25 7.54
C LEU A 231 7.11 14.57 6.95
N LEU A 232 7.85 15.66 7.10
CA LEU A 232 7.53 16.94 6.46
C LEU A 232 7.69 16.86 4.94
N ASP A 233 8.68 16.11 4.44
CA ASP A 233 8.85 15.89 3.00
C ASP A 233 7.67 15.08 2.43
N LEU A 234 7.18 14.03 3.11
CA LEU A 234 5.97 13.30 2.72
C LEU A 234 4.75 14.23 2.66
N LYS A 235 4.59 15.08 3.68
CA LYS A 235 3.54 16.09 3.69
C LYS A 235 3.66 17.03 2.50
N THR A 236 4.86 17.56 2.25
CA THR A 236 5.13 18.48 1.13
C THR A 236 4.79 17.84 -0.21
N LYS A 237 5.11 16.57 -0.43
CA LYS A 237 4.73 15.84 -1.65
C LYS A 237 3.22 15.83 -1.86
N LEU A 238 2.44 15.51 -0.81
CA LEU A 238 0.99 15.50 -0.90
C LEU A 238 0.39 16.91 -1.06
N ASP A 239 0.98 17.93 -0.44
CA ASP A 239 0.55 19.32 -0.58
C ASP A 239 0.79 19.84 -2.00
N GLN A 240 1.94 19.54 -2.59
CA GLN A 240 2.27 19.85 -4.00
C GLN A 240 1.34 19.11 -4.98
N ALA A 241 0.91 17.90 -4.64
CA ALA A 241 -0.08 17.16 -5.40
C ALA A 241 -1.53 17.63 -5.19
N LYS A 242 -1.74 18.69 -4.36
CA LYS A 242 -3.04 19.28 -4.03
C LYS A 242 -4.03 18.30 -3.37
N VAL A 243 -3.50 17.36 -2.60
CA VAL A 243 -4.29 16.38 -1.84
C VAL A 243 -4.92 17.07 -0.63
N PRO A 244 -6.19 16.83 -0.29
CA PRO A 244 -6.82 17.39 0.90
C PRO A 244 -6.01 17.12 2.18
N MET A 245 -6.03 18.05 3.13
CA MET A 245 -5.30 17.91 4.39
C MET A 245 -6.04 17.04 5.42
N THR A 246 -7.35 16.84 5.23
CA THR A 246 -8.17 15.97 6.07
C THR A 246 -7.91 14.50 5.73
N ASP A 247 -8.18 13.61 6.66
CA ASP A 247 -8.13 12.15 6.46
C ASP A 247 -6.80 11.61 5.88
N ARG A 248 -5.71 12.32 6.13
CA ARG A 248 -4.38 11.84 5.80
C ARG A 248 -3.91 10.83 6.85
N TRP A 249 -3.36 9.75 6.37
CA TRP A 249 -2.83 8.67 7.17
C TRP A 249 -1.34 8.38 6.88
N LEU A 250 -0.69 7.79 7.85
CA LEU A 250 0.70 7.31 7.76
C LEU A 250 0.76 5.94 8.43
N VAL A 251 1.31 4.94 7.74
CA VAL A 251 1.51 3.59 8.30
C VAL A 251 2.99 3.34 8.49
N VAL A 252 3.37 3.02 9.72
CA VAL A 252 4.77 2.79 10.09
C VAL A 252 4.94 1.46 10.81
N PRO A 253 6.06 0.73 10.61
CA PRO A 253 6.42 -0.40 11.46
C PRO A 253 6.89 0.07 12.83
N SER A 254 6.89 -0.80 13.83
CA SER A 254 7.27 -0.46 15.22
C SER A 254 8.66 0.15 15.33
N LYS A 255 9.63 -0.29 14.53
CA LYS A 255 10.98 0.29 14.56
C LYS A 255 10.99 1.76 14.18
N ILE A 256 10.26 2.14 13.12
CA ILE A 256 10.12 3.54 12.71
C ILE A 256 9.29 4.32 13.74
N GLY A 257 8.19 3.73 14.23
CA GLY A 257 7.38 4.31 15.32
C GLY A 257 8.23 4.65 16.56
N ASN A 258 9.10 3.74 16.97
CA ASN A 258 10.03 3.97 18.10
C ASN A 258 11.06 5.09 17.80
N LEU A 259 11.51 5.25 16.54
CA LEU A 259 12.35 6.39 16.17
C LEU A 259 11.59 7.71 16.27
N MET A 260 10.32 7.72 15.84
CA MET A 260 9.46 8.90 15.96
C MET A 260 9.28 9.31 17.42
N LEU A 261 9.08 8.35 18.32
CA LEU A 261 8.99 8.62 19.78
C LEU A 261 10.29 9.17 20.37
N LYS A 262 11.44 8.89 19.77
CA LYS A 262 12.76 9.41 20.18
C LYS A 262 13.14 10.73 19.52
N ALA A 263 12.39 11.19 18.52
CA ALA A 263 12.69 12.42 17.81
C ALA A 263 12.33 13.63 18.67
N THR A 264 13.33 14.46 18.96
CA THR A 264 13.19 15.63 19.86
C THR A 264 12.19 16.66 19.30
N GLU A 265 12.10 16.77 18.00
CA GLU A 265 11.18 17.69 17.31
C GLU A 265 9.70 17.26 17.44
N LEU A 266 9.45 15.98 17.67
CA LEU A 266 8.10 15.44 17.88
C LEU A 266 7.67 15.47 19.35
N ILE A 267 8.58 15.80 20.26
CA ILE A 267 8.32 15.97 21.68
C ILE A 267 8.08 17.46 21.96
N PRO A 268 6.85 17.97 21.88
CA PRO A 268 6.58 19.38 22.20
C PRO A 268 6.85 19.61 23.68
N ALA A 269 7.53 20.69 23.98
CA ALA A 269 7.94 21.06 25.33
C ALA A 269 6.78 21.34 26.30
N VAL A 270 5.54 21.40 25.80
CA VAL A 270 4.35 21.72 26.62
C VAL A 270 3.12 21.04 26.03
N SER A 271 2.45 20.23 26.78
CA SER A 271 1.01 19.97 26.81
C SER A 271 0.62 18.48 26.94
N THR A 272 -0.66 18.24 27.07
CA THR A 272 -1.33 16.93 27.15
C THR A 272 -0.93 15.95 26.02
N ALA A 273 -0.53 16.47 24.86
CA ALA A 273 -0.01 15.68 23.74
C ALA A 273 1.34 15.03 24.07
N TYR A 274 2.22 15.75 24.75
CA TYR A 274 3.52 15.24 25.24
C TYR A 274 3.34 14.06 26.20
N GLU A 275 2.41 14.20 27.14
CA GLU A 275 2.12 13.15 28.12
C GLU A 275 1.61 11.86 27.44
N ASN A 276 0.77 11.99 26.40
CA ASN A 276 0.28 10.84 25.65
C ASN A 276 1.37 10.17 24.82
N VAL A 277 2.25 10.92 24.18
CA VAL A 277 3.34 10.38 23.34
C VAL A 277 4.40 9.73 24.21
N VAL A 278 4.89 10.42 25.23
CA VAL A 278 6.01 9.92 26.05
C VAL A 278 5.55 8.89 27.07
N THR A 279 4.40 9.10 27.71
CA THR A 279 3.94 8.22 28.80
C THR A 279 3.19 7.01 28.28
N LYS A 280 2.38 7.17 27.22
CA LYS A 280 1.51 6.10 26.68
C LYS A 280 2.02 5.48 25.40
N GLY A 281 3.05 6.06 24.74
CA GLY A 281 3.60 5.57 23.48
C GLY A 281 2.64 5.66 22.29
N ILE A 282 1.61 6.50 22.38
CA ILE A 282 0.61 6.68 21.32
C ILE A 282 1.09 7.78 20.37
N LEU A 283 1.35 7.43 19.11
CA LEU A 283 1.81 8.38 18.10
C LEU A 283 0.73 9.39 17.67
N GLY A 284 -0.54 8.99 17.69
CA GLY A 284 -1.68 9.88 17.40
C GLY A 284 -1.60 10.60 16.05
N TYR A 285 -1.54 11.94 16.10
CA TYR A 285 -1.41 12.79 14.91
C TYR A 285 -0.03 13.44 14.88
N VAL A 286 0.69 13.27 13.77
CA VAL A 286 2.01 13.84 13.54
C VAL A 286 2.06 14.51 12.18
N SER A 287 2.51 15.76 12.10
CA SER A 287 2.64 16.52 10.85
C SER A 287 1.39 16.53 9.95
N GLY A 288 0.21 16.42 10.55
CA GLY A 288 -1.06 16.37 9.82
C GLY A 288 -1.48 14.96 9.37
N PHE A 289 -0.72 13.92 9.71
CA PHE A 289 -1.06 12.53 9.47
C PHE A 289 -1.61 11.86 10.74
N LYS A 290 -2.65 11.06 10.58
CA LYS A 290 -3.04 10.07 11.58
C LYS A 290 -2.11 8.86 11.44
N VAL A 291 -1.33 8.60 12.48
CA VAL A 291 -0.30 7.55 12.45
C VAL A 291 -0.88 6.22 12.92
N TYR A 292 -0.71 5.21 12.08
CA TYR A 292 -1.02 3.82 12.38
C TYR A 292 0.27 3.03 12.47
N GLN A 293 0.42 2.23 13.51
CA GLN A 293 1.52 1.29 13.65
C GLN A 293 1.04 -0.09 13.23
N ASN A 294 1.72 -0.70 12.26
CA ASN A 294 1.38 -2.03 11.75
C ASN A 294 2.64 -2.71 11.19
N GLU A 295 2.86 -3.97 11.59
CA GLU A 295 4.02 -4.76 11.12
C GLU A 295 3.81 -5.39 9.75
N GLN A 296 2.62 -5.28 9.15
CA GLN A 296 2.34 -5.74 7.79
C GLN A 296 2.91 -4.79 6.70
N VAL A 297 3.59 -3.71 7.10
CA VAL A 297 4.34 -2.84 6.19
C VAL A 297 5.34 -3.68 5.39
N THR A 298 5.34 -3.48 4.07
CA THR A 298 6.20 -4.26 3.18
C THR A 298 7.68 -4.01 3.44
N GLY A 299 8.44 -5.07 3.56
CA GLY A 299 9.88 -5.05 3.79
C GLY A 299 10.29 -5.25 5.24
N ASP A 300 11.57 -5.17 5.49
CA ASP A 300 12.20 -5.27 6.80
C ASP A 300 13.44 -4.35 6.88
N ASN A 301 14.18 -4.39 7.97
CA ASN A 301 15.36 -3.53 8.11
C ASN A 301 16.47 -3.87 7.11
N SER A 302 16.55 -5.13 6.66
CA SER A 302 17.55 -5.57 5.68
C SER A 302 17.14 -5.20 4.26
N ALA A 303 15.89 -5.46 3.88
CA ALA A 303 15.34 -5.13 2.56
C ALA A 303 14.97 -3.64 2.43
N GLY A 304 14.69 -2.99 3.55
CA GLY A 304 14.14 -1.63 3.65
C GLY A 304 12.62 -1.66 3.78
N TYR A 305 12.11 -0.80 4.67
CA TYR A 305 10.67 -0.62 4.88
C TYR A 305 10.06 0.29 3.82
N ARG A 306 8.88 -0.07 3.34
CA ARG A 306 8.05 0.74 2.43
C ARG A 306 6.97 1.45 3.24
N VAL A 307 7.35 2.49 3.96
CA VAL A 307 6.44 3.31 4.74
C VAL A 307 5.52 4.08 3.82
N LEU A 308 4.21 3.92 3.98
CA LEU A 308 3.20 4.57 3.16
C LEU A 308 2.51 5.69 3.93
N ALA A 309 2.33 6.81 3.26
CA ALA A 309 1.48 7.92 3.68
C ALA A 309 0.49 8.25 2.56
N GLY A 310 -0.67 8.72 2.91
CA GLY A 310 -1.64 9.09 1.88
C GLY A 310 -2.93 9.67 2.44
N HIS A 311 -3.86 9.88 1.55
CA HIS A 311 -5.23 10.26 1.84
C HIS A 311 -6.15 9.05 1.63
N LYS A 312 -7.26 8.99 2.34
CA LYS A 312 -8.21 7.87 2.25
C LYS A 312 -8.71 7.57 0.82
N SER A 313 -8.70 8.56 -0.07
CA SER A 313 -9.06 8.38 -1.48
C SER A 313 -7.98 7.69 -2.33
N TRP A 314 -6.77 7.48 -1.83
CA TRP A 314 -5.68 6.88 -2.59
C TRP A 314 -6.00 5.50 -3.14
N CYS A 315 -6.49 4.61 -2.29
CA CYS A 315 -6.78 3.23 -2.64
C CYS A 315 -8.25 2.90 -2.39
N THR A 316 -8.87 2.20 -3.31
CA THR A 316 -10.22 1.64 -3.15
C THR A 316 -10.11 0.16 -2.84
N LEU A 317 -10.71 -0.25 -1.72
CA LEU A 317 -10.84 -1.65 -1.31
C LEU A 317 -12.29 -2.07 -1.52
N ALA A 318 -12.50 -3.22 -2.15
CA ALA A 318 -13.83 -3.82 -2.28
C ALA A 318 -13.81 -5.26 -1.80
N VAL A 319 -14.71 -5.58 -0.87
CA VAL A 319 -14.95 -6.94 -0.40
C VAL A 319 -16.23 -7.44 -1.08
N ALA A 320 -16.06 -8.31 -2.08
CA ALA A 320 -17.16 -8.77 -2.92
C ALA A 320 -18.01 -9.82 -2.24
N PHE A 321 -17.36 -10.74 -1.54
CA PHE A 321 -18.03 -11.92 -1.04
C PHE A 321 -17.37 -12.40 0.25
N THR A 322 -18.21 -12.74 1.22
CA THR A 322 -17.77 -13.40 2.45
C THR A 322 -18.81 -14.47 2.79
N GLU A 323 -18.38 -15.70 2.80
CA GLU A 323 -19.20 -16.84 3.17
C GLU A 323 -18.54 -17.63 4.28
N SER A 324 -19.33 -18.05 5.25
CA SER A 324 -18.90 -18.99 6.28
C SER A 324 -19.91 -20.13 6.36
N GLY A 325 -19.43 -21.34 6.54
CA GLY A 325 -20.26 -22.52 6.62
C GLY A 325 -19.72 -23.54 7.60
N VAL A 326 -20.64 -24.35 8.10
CA VAL A 326 -20.34 -25.50 8.95
C VAL A 326 -20.93 -26.71 8.27
N GLU A 327 -20.14 -27.77 8.11
CA GLU A 327 -20.58 -29.03 7.52
C GLU A 327 -20.19 -30.21 8.40
N ASP A 328 -20.99 -31.27 8.38
CA ASP A 328 -20.67 -32.51 9.09
C ASP A 328 -19.56 -33.28 8.33
N LEU A 329 -18.65 -33.88 9.08
CA LEU A 329 -17.57 -34.68 8.49
C LEU A 329 -18.12 -35.97 7.90
N ILE A 330 -17.79 -36.21 6.63
CA ILE A 330 -18.15 -37.47 5.95
C ILE A 330 -17.25 -38.59 6.50
N GLY A 331 -17.86 -39.61 7.11
CA GLY A 331 -17.12 -40.76 7.63
C GLY A 331 -16.41 -40.58 8.96
N ALA A 332 -16.63 -39.44 9.63
CA ALA A 332 -16.13 -39.17 10.98
C ALA A 332 -17.14 -38.39 11.80
N PHE A 333 -17.10 -38.52 13.13
CA PHE A 333 -17.95 -37.75 14.02
C PHE A 333 -17.30 -36.40 14.33
N GLY A 334 -17.85 -35.32 13.81
CA GLY A 334 -17.34 -33.97 14.01
C GLY A 334 -17.85 -32.98 12.97
N LYS A 335 -17.40 -31.75 13.09
CA LYS A 335 -17.77 -30.66 12.19
C LYS A 335 -16.56 -30.03 11.55
N ALA A 336 -16.71 -29.65 10.30
CA ALA A 336 -15.76 -28.85 9.56
C ALA A 336 -16.28 -27.41 9.44
N TYR A 337 -15.42 -26.46 9.68
CA TYR A 337 -15.67 -25.03 9.60
C TYR A 337 -14.91 -24.48 8.42
N LYS A 338 -15.61 -23.78 7.55
CA LYS A 338 -15.03 -23.15 6.36
C LYS A 338 -15.45 -21.69 6.26
N GLY A 339 -14.59 -20.89 5.70
CA GLY A 339 -14.93 -19.51 5.35
C GLY A 339 -14.14 -19.07 4.14
N LEU A 340 -14.77 -18.28 3.29
CA LEU A 340 -14.21 -17.73 2.08
C LEU A 340 -14.42 -16.21 2.08
N THR A 341 -13.36 -15.46 1.81
CA THR A 341 -13.44 -14.02 1.57
C THR A 341 -12.82 -13.72 0.22
N VAL A 342 -13.55 -12.97 -0.60
CA VAL A 342 -13.11 -12.53 -1.93
C VAL A 342 -13.06 -11.02 -1.92
N TYR A 343 -11.89 -10.47 -2.20
CA TYR A 343 -11.65 -9.03 -2.16
C TYR A 343 -10.70 -8.59 -3.28
N GLY A 344 -10.66 -7.31 -3.52
CA GLY A 344 -9.72 -6.66 -4.41
C GLY A 344 -9.48 -5.23 -3.97
N ALA A 345 -8.29 -4.72 -4.24
CA ALA A 345 -7.97 -3.32 -4.01
C ALA A 345 -7.17 -2.80 -5.19
N LYS A 346 -7.41 -1.54 -5.52
CA LYS A 346 -6.70 -0.85 -6.59
C LYS A 346 -6.56 0.63 -6.30
N VAL A 347 -5.44 1.17 -6.74
CA VAL A 347 -5.19 2.60 -6.83
C VAL A 347 -5.55 3.05 -8.23
N ILE A 348 -6.55 3.92 -8.37
CA ILE A 348 -7.02 4.43 -9.65
C ILE A 348 -6.15 5.62 -10.07
N ASP A 349 -5.88 5.76 -11.38
CA ASP A 349 -4.90 6.65 -11.99
C ASP A 349 -4.75 8.03 -11.35
N GLU A 350 -5.81 8.82 -11.38
CA GLU A 350 -5.79 10.19 -10.83
C GLU A 350 -5.54 10.22 -9.31
N ARG A 351 -5.81 9.12 -8.62
CA ARG A 351 -5.64 8.99 -7.17
C ARG A 351 -4.24 8.54 -6.76
N ARG A 352 -3.39 8.10 -7.69
CA ARG A 352 -2.00 7.69 -7.43
C ARG A 352 -1.19 8.79 -6.74
N LYS A 353 -1.46 10.05 -7.09
CA LYS A 353 -0.85 11.23 -6.46
C LYS A 353 -1.27 11.48 -5.01
N ALA A 354 -2.37 10.84 -4.55
CA ALA A 354 -2.83 10.95 -3.17
C ALA A 354 -2.08 10.03 -2.20
N GLY A 355 -1.11 9.27 -2.70
CA GLY A 355 -0.17 8.48 -1.91
C GLY A 355 1.25 9.02 -1.98
N ALA A 356 2.05 8.73 -0.96
CA ALA A 356 3.48 8.98 -0.91
C ALA A 356 4.20 7.83 -0.21
N GLU A 357 5.42 7.52 -0.63
CA GLU A 357 6.23 6.42 -0.11
C GLU A 357 7.54 6.96 0.50
N LEU A 358 7.91 6.42 1.66
CA LEU A 358 9.25 6.57 2.22
C LEU A 358 9.92 5.20 2.24
N PHE A 359 10.97 5.02 1.42
CA PHE A 359 11.76 3.81 1.36
C PHE A 359 13.01 3.93 2.23
N CYS A 360 13.00 3.27 3.39
CA CYS A 360 14.01 3.51 4.42
C CYS A 360 14.39 2.25 5.22
N TYR A 361 15.47 2.39 6.01
CA TYR A 361 15.89 1.44 7.04
C TYR A 361 16.40 2.19 8.28
N VAL A 362 16.51 1.49 9.41
CA VAL A 362 16.93 2.03 10.72
C VAL A 362 18.33 1.54 11.05
#